data_cf6c262428621c3274400d2b029bbf22
#
_entry.id   cf6c262428621c3274400d2b029bbf22
#
_cell.length_a   1.000
_cell.length_b   1.000
_cell.length_c   1.000
_cell.angle_alpha   90.00
_cell.angle_beta   90.00
_cell.angle_gamma   90.00
#
_symmetry.space_group_name_H-M   'P 1'
#
loop_
_entity.id
_entity.type
_entity.pdbx_description
1 polymer ?
#
loop_
_entity_poly.entity_id
_entity_poly.type
_entity_poly.pdbx_seq_one_letter_code
_entity_poly.pdbx_strand_id
1 'polypeptide(L)'
;KAIDDAVALGADAINMSLGSSTGSMVDAGSDIVDAIKRARAKGVSVLISAGNSNTFGNGYSKPLAENPDYGLVGNPSTVEDSISVASVNNKTLTTAVFEVKGLEGNAGLHNGKFDYNQPEADKDFEKGKEYEYVEAGLGREEDFAKLDLTGKLALIQRGAMNFSEKIKNARKHGAVGALIYNNVEGANINMAIDDEAKKIPSVFISKQYGEALKSGKYKIIFNDKMDNRPSDVANQLSDFSSWGVTTDGQLKPDVTAPGG
;
A
#
# COMPACT_ATOMS: atom_id res chain seq x y z
N LYS A 1 -8.09 15.82 27.14
CA LYS A 1 -7.68 17.21 26.92
C LYS A 1 -7.80 17.61 25.43
N ALA A 2 -7.12 16.95 24.45
CA ALA A 2 -7.16 17.38 23.05
C ALA A 2 -8.59 17.48 22.47
N ILE A 3 -9.46 16.52 22.80
CA ILE A 3 -10.87 16.55 22.38
C ILE A 3 -11.58 17.78 23.00
N ASP A 4 -11.40 18.02 24.27
CA ASP A 4 -12.03 19.17 24.95
C ASP A 4 -11.49 20.50 24.41
N ASP A 5 -10.19 20.57 24.12
CA ASP A 5 -9.56 21.77 23.53
C ASP A 5 -10.12 22.03 22.10
N ALA A 6 -10.29 20.98 21.26
CA ALA A 6 -10.89 21.13 19.94
C ALA A 6 -12.33 21.64 20.01
N VAL A 7 -13.13 21.11 20.94
CA VAL A 7 -14.50 21.59 21.20
C VAL A 7 -14.51 23.06 21.67
N ALA A 8 -13.58 23.42 22.55
CA ALA A 8 -13.47 24.80 23.06
C ALA A 8 -13.05 25.80 21.97
N LEU A 9 -12.28 25.34 20.96
CA LEU A 9 -11.87 26.14 19.81
C LEU A 9 -12.95 26.20 18.70
N GLY A 10 -14.10 25.57 18.90
CA GLY A 10 -15.25 25.66 17.98
C GLY A 10 -15.22 24.65 16.84
N ALA A 11 -14.60 23.48 17.02
CA ALA A 11 -14.68 22.42 16.03
C ALA A 11 -16.10 21.86 15.91
N ASP A 12 -16.58 21.66 14.68
CA ASP A 12 -17.84 20.98 14.38
C ASP A 12 -17.67 19.45 14.29
N ALA A 13 -16.47 19.01 13.94
CA ALA A 13 -16.11 17.60 13.85
C ALA A 13 -14.65 17.38 14.25
N ILE A 14 -14.38 16.20 14.78
CA ILE A 14 -13.02 15.73 15.16
C ILE A 14 -12.76 14.41 14.45
N ASN A 15 -11.67 14.33 13.69
CA ASN A 15 -11.20 13.09 13.08
C ASN A 15 -10.04 12.50 13.91
N MET A 16 -10.15 11.21 14.24
CA MET A 16 -9.16 10.47 15.02
C MET A 16 -8.70 9.22 14.26
N SER A 17 -7.59 9.33 13.54
CA SER A 17 -6.95 8.20 12.85
C SER A 17 -5.97 7.49 13.79
N LEU A 18 -6.47 6.93 14.87
CA LEU A 18 -5.70 6.25 15.91
C LEU A 18 -6.55 5.19 16.61
N GLY A 19 -5.89 4.25 17.28
CA GLY A 19 -6.58 3.25 18.10
C GLY A 19 -5.70 2.06 18.46
N SER A 20 -6.26 1.18 19.29
CA SER A 20 -5.72 -0.15 19.61
C SER A 20 -6.27 -1.20 18.64
N SER A 21 -5.71 -2.41 18.68
CA SER A 21 -6.05 -3.47 17.72
C SER A 21 -7.47 -4.02 17.90
N THR A 22 -7.92 -4.19 19.13
CA THR A 22 -9.28 -4.65 19.50
C THR A 22 -9.71 -3.89 20.73
N GLY A 23 -11.01 -3.80 20.95
CA GLY A 23 -11.46 -3.12 22.14
C GLY A 23 -12.95 -3.30 22.43
N SER A 24 -13.31 -2.91 23.63
CA SER A 24 -14.70 -2.77 24.07
C SER A 24 -14.90 -1.34 24.61
N MET A 25 -16.14 -0.92 24.72
CA MET A 25 -16.46 0.37 25.32
C MET A 25 -15.97 0.43 26.78
N VAL A 26 -15.99 -0.70 27.49
CA VAL A 26 -15.51 -0.82 28.87
C VAL A 26 -14.00 -0.56 29.00
N ASP A 27 -13.23 -1.02 28.00
CA ASP A 27 -11.76 -0.90 27.99
C ASP A 27 -11.26 0.42 27.41
N ALA A 28 -12.13 1.25 26.85
CA ALA A 28 -11.74 2.52 26.23
C ALA A 28 -11.14 3.54 27.21
N GLY A 29 -11.36 3.33 28.51
CA GLY A 29 -10.96 4.26 29.58
C GLY A 29 -11.98 5.39 29.76
N SER A 30 -12.36 5.62 31.01
CA SER A 30 -13.41 6.59 31.37
C SER A 30 -13.12 8.00 30.82
N ASP A 31 -11.87 8.45 30.88
CA ASP A 31 -11.48 9.79 30.46
C ASP A 31 -11.74 10.07 28.97
N ILE A 32 -11.48 9.06 28.11
CA ILE A 32 -11.73 9.16 26.66
C ILE A 32 -13.23 9.08 26.38
N VAL A 33 -13.92 8.12 26.98
CA VAL A 33 -15.37 7.96 26.86
C VAL A 33 -16.08 9.25 27.25
N ASP A 34 -15.74 9.82 28.40
CA ASP A 34 -16.35 11.05 28.90
C ASP A 34 -16.03 12.27 28.02
N ALA A 35 -14.82 12.35 27.46
CA ALA A 35 -14.46 13.41 26.53
C ALA A 35 -15.27 13.32 25.22
N ILE A 36 -15.47 12.12 24.67
CA ILE A 36 -16.31 11.90 23.48
C ILE A 36 -17.77 12.24 23.77
N LYS A 37 -18.31 11.81 24.92
CA LYS A 37 -19.65 12.17 25.36
C LYS A 37 -19.86 13.69 25.50
N ARG A 38 -18.88 14.39 26.08
CA ARG A 38 -18.94 15.87 26.20
C ARG A 38 -18.93 16.53 24.81
N ALA A 39 -18.09 16.05 23.88
CA ALA A 39 -18.06 16.56 22.51
C ALA A 39 -19.42 16.36 21.82
N ARG A 40 -19.98 15.14 21.90
CA ARG A 40 -21.29 14.81 21.36
C ARG A 40 -22.39 15.67 21.94
N ALA A 41 -22.42 15.89 23.27
CA ALA A 41 -23.38 16.72 23.95
C ALA A 41 -23.37 18.20 23.51
N LYS A 42 -22.23 18.66 22.97
CA LYS A 42 -22.07 19.97 22.34
C LYS A 42 -22.30 20.01 20.84
N GLY A 43 -22.77 18.91 20.24
CA GLY A 43 -23.05 18.81 18.82
C GLY A 43 -21.82 18.53 17.94
N VAL A 44 -20.67 18.24 18.53
CA VAL A 44 -19.43 17.92 17.79
C VAL A 44 -19.40 16.43 17.45
N SER A 45 -19.26 16.11 16.17
CA SER A 45 -19.12 14.73 15.70
C SER A 45 -17.68 14.22 15.89
N VAL A 46 -17.50 13.05 16.52
CA VAL A 46 -16.19 12.43 16.69
C VAL A 46 -16.12 11.19 15.80
N LEU A 47 -15.33 11.27 14.74
CA LEU A 47 -15.13 10.20 13.76
C LEU A 47 -13.82 9.48 14.05
N ILE A 48 -13.86 8.17 14.21
CA ILE A 48 -12.71 7.38 14.64
C ILE A 48 -12.54 6.18 13.70
N SER A 49 -11.31 5.93 13.26
CA SER A 49 -11.00 4.76 12.43
C SER A 49 -11.29 3.46 13.17
N ALA A 50 -11.94 2.52 12.49
CA ALA A 50 -12.28 1.21 13.07
C ALA A 50 -11.04 0.37 13.41
N GLY A 51 -9.92 0.63 12.75
CA GLY A 51 -8.66 -0.07 12.94
C GLY A 51 -8.20 -0.86 11.71
N ASN A 52 -6.98 -1.39 11.78
CA ASN A 52 -6.31 -2.13 10.69
C ASN A 52 -6.05 -3.59 11.08
N SER A 53 -6.93 -4.21 11.85
CA SER A 53 -6.75 -5.56 12.37
C SER A 53 -7.45 -6.64 11.52
N ASN A 54 -8.06 -6.25 10.40
CA ASN A 54 -8.80 -7.16 9.54
C ASN A 54 -9.93 -7.88 10.31
N THR A 55 -10.06 -9.19 10.11
CA THR A 55 -11.07 -10.05 10.72
C THR A 55 -10.51 -10.90 11.85
N PHE A 56 -9.23 -10.84 12.13
CA PHE A 56 -8.59 -11.70 13.11
C PHE A 56 -7.36 -11.02 13.72
N GLY A 57 -7.51 -10.38 14.82
CA GLY A 57 -6.50 -9.75 15.64
C GLY A 57 -5.16 -9.35 15.01
N ASN A 58 -4.41 -8.54 15.65
CA ASN A 58 -3.13 -8.08 15.12
C ASN A 58 -2.17 -9.25 14.87
N GLY A 59 -1.70 -9.41 13.63
CA GLY A 59 -0.80 -10.46 13.19
C GLY A 59 -1.46 -11.68 12.54
N TYR A 60 -2.77 -11.72 12.46
CA TYR A 60 -3.50 -12.76 11.75
C TYR A 60 -4.19 -12.17 10.51
N SER A 61 -3.82 -12.65 9.34
CA SER A 61 -4.37 -12.18 8.07
C SER A 61 -5.48 -13.07 7.50
N LYS A 62 -5.73 -14.24 8.10
CA LYS A 62 -6.73 -15.19 7.61
C LYS A 62 -7.49 -15.80 8.79
N PRO A 63 -8.77 -15.53 8.94
CA PRO A 63 -9.60 -16.20 9.93
C PRO A 63 -9.74 -17.69 9.61
N LEU A 64 -10.04 -18.50 10.61
CA LEU A 64 -10.47 -19.88 10.38
C LEU A 64 -11.81 -19.83 9.62
N ALA A 65 -11.90 -20.55 8.51
CA ALA A 65 -13.06 -20.49 7.62
C ALA A 65 -14.39 -20.85 8.29
N GLU A 66 -14.35 -21.77 9.26
CA GLU A 66 -15.54 -22.27 9.96
C GLU A 66 -15.94 -21.43 11.18
N ASN A 67 -15.02 -20.59 11.69
CA ASN A 67 -15.26 -19.74 12.84
C ASN A 67 -14.49 -18.43 12.68
N PRO A 68 -14.95 -17.56 11.77
CA PRO A 68 -14.31 -16.26 11.58
C PRO A 68 -14.45 -15.44 12.87
N ASP A 69 -13.36 -14.82 13.30
CA ASP A 69 -13.38 -13.91 14.42
C ASP A 69 -13.89 -12.54 13.95
N TYR A 70 -14.94 -12.12 14.60
CA TYR A 70 -15.50 -10.77 14.45
C TYR A 70 -15.22 -10.01 15.75
N GLY A 71 -15.12 -8.78 15.81
CA GLY A 71 -14.91 -8.05 17.05
C GLY A 71 -13.52 -7.43 17.14
N LEU A 72 -13.02 -7.00 15.99
CA LEU A 72 -11.69 -6.44 15.85
C LEU A 72 -11.70 -4.92 15.69
N VAL A 73 -12.84 -4.29 15.92
CA VAL A 73 -12.92 -2.82 16.00
C VAL A 73 -12.13 -2.33 17.22
N GLY A 74 -11.22 -1.41 16.99
CA GLY A 74 -10.28 -0.94 17.99
C GLY A 74 -10.82 0.19 18.88
N ASN A 75 -10.27 0.34 20.07
CA ASN A 75 -10.55 1.51 20.91
C ASN A 75 -9.79 2.74 20.38
N PRO A 76 -10.38 3.97 20.49
CA PRO A 76 -11.69 4.27 21.07
C PRO A 76 -12.87 4.28 20.10
N SER A 77 -12.72 3.65 18.93
CA SER A 77 -13.78 3.56 17.90
C SER A 77 -15.02 2.76 18.37
N THR A 78 -14.86 1.96 19.42
CA THR A 78 -15.94 1.19 20.07
C THR A 78 -16.86 2.04 20.93
N VAL A 79 -16.51 3.29 21.23
CA VAL A 79 -17.33 4.18 22.07
C VAL A 79 -18.65 4.51 21.36
N GLU A 80 -19.78 4.32 22.03
CA GLU A 80 -21.12 4.48 21.48
C GLU A 80 -21.35 5.87 20.84
N ASP A 81 -20.88 6.93 21.50
CA ASP A 81 -21.03 8.31 21.05
C ASP A 81 -20.07 8.74 19.94
N SER A 82 -19.20 7.84 19.47
CA SER A 82 -18.34 8.06 18.31
C SER A 82 -18.96 7.46 17.03
N ILE A 83 -18.49 7.96 15.87
CA ILE A 83 -18.76 7.37 14.57
C ILE A 83 -17.55 6.54 14.19
N SER A 84 -17.72 5.22 14.20
CA SER A 84 -16.69 4.27 13.80
C SER A 84 -16.67 4.12 12.28
N VAL A 85 -15.50 4.34 11.66
CA VAL A 85 -15.34 4.37 10.20
C VAL A 85 -14.42 3.25 9.74
N ALA A 86 -14.98 2.29 9.02
CA ALA A 86 -14.22 1.24 8.32
C ALA A 86 -13.71 1.73 6.97
N SER A 87 -12.78 1.01 6.38
CA SER A 87 -12.20 1.32 5.07
C SER A 87 -12.83 0.48 3.96
N VAL A 88 -13.17 1.14 2.87
CA VAL A 88 -13.58 0.54 1.60
C VAL A 88 -12.61 0.95 0.49
N ASN A 89 -12.34 0.04 -0.43
CA ASN A 89 -11.45 0.31 -1.55
C ASN A 89 -12.03 1.32 -2.52
N ASN A 90 -11.20 2.23 -3.00
CA ASN A 90 -11.56 3.25 -3.97
C ASN A 90 -12.04 2.63 -5.29
N LYS A 91 -12.95 3.32 -5.98
CA LYS A 91 -13.40 2.94 -7.34
C LYS A 91 -12.30 3.13 -8.39
N THR A 92 -11.44 4.09 -8.16
CA THR A 92 -10.38 4.48 -9.08
C THR A 92 -9.09 4.67 -8.31
N LEU A 93 -8.01 4.11 -8.81
CA LEU A 93 -6.66 4.30 -8.30
C LEU A 93 -5.90 5.26 -9.20
N THR A 94 -5.25 6.25 -8.61
CA THR A 94 -4.31 7.13 -9.33
C THR A 94 -2.90 6.65 -9.00
N THR A 95 -2.21 6.08 -9.99
CA THR A 95 -0.90 5.46 -9.81
C THR A 95 0.15 6.12 -10.69
N ALA A 96 1.40 6.18 -10.22
CA ALA A 96 2.53 6.52 -11.08
C ALA A 96 2.74 5.42 -12.13
N VAL A 97 3.00 5.82 -13.37
CA VAL A 97 3.24 4.88 -14.46
C VAL A 97 4.48 5.24 -15.26
N PHE A 98 5.19 4.21 -15.73
CA PHE A 98 6.13 4.36 -16.85
C PHE A 98 5.53 3.80 -18.14
N GLU A 99 6.04 4.26 -19.27
CA GLU A 99 5.60 3.80 -20.59
C GLU A 99 6.54 2.72 -21.13
N VAL A 100 5.95 1.70 -21.76
CA VAL A 100 6.67 0.62 -22.45
C VAL A 100 6.43 0.76 -23.93
N LYS A 101 7.43 1.27 -24.65
CA LYS A 101 7.38 1.46 -26.09
C LYS A 101 7.38 0.11 -26.81
N GLY A 102 6.40 -0.10 -27.65
CA GLY A 102 6.13 -1.36 -28.33
C GLY A 102 4.96 -2.16 -27.73
N LEU A 103 4.34 -1.64 -26.65
CA LEU A 103 3.12 -2.21 -26.08
C LEU A 103 1.92 -1.25 -26.15
N GLU A 104 2.04 -0.17 -26.92
CA GLU A 104 0.95 0.77 -27.17
C GLU A 104 -0.20 0.02 -27.87
N GLY A 105 -1.43 0.24 -27.41
CA GLY A 105 -2.62 -0.44 -27.94
C GLY A 105 -2.87 -1.84 -27.39
N ASN A 106 -2.00 -2.39 -26.56
CA ASN A 106 -2.26 -3.64 -25.85
C ASN A 106 -3.13 -3.38 -24.60
N ALA A 107 -4.45 -3.51 -24.75
CA ALA A 107 -5.39 -3.26 -23.66
C ALA A 107 -5.17 -4.17 -22.45
N GLY A 108 -4.76 -5.42 -22.63
CA GLY A 108 -4.45 -6.38 -21.56
C GLY A 108 -3.22 -6.00 -20.74
N LEU A 109 -2.40 -5.08 -21.26
CA LEU A 109 -1.23 -4.52 -20.59
C LEU A 109 -1.35 -3.00 -20.44
N HIS A 110 -2.56 -2.49 -20.22
CA HIS A 110 -2.85 -1.07 -20.00
C HIS A 110 -2.25 -0.15 -21.07
N ASN A 111 -2.23 -0.60 -22.32
CA ASN A 111 -1.65 0.14 -23.45
C ASN A 111 -0.19 0.54 -23.23
N GLY A 112 0.58 -0.33 -22.58
CA GLY A 112 1.99 -0.11 -22.29
C GLY A 112 2.29 0.85 -21.15
N LYS A 113 1.29 1.23 -20.35
CA LYS A 113 1.48 2.05 -19.16
C LYS A 113 1.52 1.13 -17.94
N PHE A 114 2.66 0.96 -17.34
CA PHE A 114 2.88 0.06 -16.21
C PHE A 114 2.98 0.85 -14.91
N ASP A 115 2.07 0.59 -13.97
CA ASP A 115 2.13 1.18 -12.64
C ASP A 115 3.24 0.56 -11.81
N TYR A 116 3.79 1.37 -10.92
CA TYR A 116 4.91 0.98 -10.08
C TYR A 116 4.87 1.63 -8.71
N ASN A 117 5.53 0.99 -7.74
CA ASN A 117 5.91 1.60 -6.48
C ASN A 117 7.41 1.87 -6.49
N GLN A 118 7.81 3.08 -6.08
CA GLN A 118 9.19 3.51 -6.02
C GLN A 118 9.58 3.81 -4.57
N PRO A 119 10.62 3.16 -4.01
CA PRO A 119 11.19 3.58 -2.74
C PRO A 119 11.97 4.88 -2.91
N GLU A 120 12.22 5.58 -1.81
CA GLU A 120 13.10 6.73 -1.81
C GLU A 120 14.50 6.35 -2.34
N ALA A 121 15.05 7.17 -3.23
CA ALA A 121 16.37 6.99 -3.82
C ALA A 121 17.13 8.32 -3.93
N ASP A 122 18.46 8.26 -3.98
CA ASP A 122 19.33 9.45 -4.13
C ASP A 122 19.21 10.08 -5.52
N LYS A 123 18.73 9.31 -6.48
CA LYS A 123 18.54 9.73 -7.88
C LYS A 123 17.25 9.15 -8.43
N ASP A 124 16.57 9.91 -9.27
CA ASP A 124 15.43 9.45 -10.04
C ASP A 124 15.84 8.95 -11.44
N PHE A 125 14.91 8.27 -12.10
CA PHE A 125 15.06 7.97 -13.51
C PHE A 125 15.04 9.27 -14.33
N GLU A 126 15.91 9.37 -15.34
CA GLU A 126 15.93 10.54 -16.23
C GLU A 126 14.63 10.58 -17.04
N LYS A 127 13.90 11.68 -16.88
CA LYS A 127 12.60 11.89 -17.53
C LYS A 127 12.71 11.91 -19.04
N GLY A 128 11.86 11.15 -19.72
CA GLY A 128 11.81 11.06 -21.18
C GLY A 128 12.92 10.24 -21.82
N LYS A 129 13.87 9.73 -21.05
CA LYS A 129 14.93 8.85 -21.55
C LYS A 129 14.38 7.44 -21.85
N GLU A 130 14.78 6.91 -23.00
CA GLU A 130 14.52 5.52 -23.36
C GLU A 130 15.57 4.60 -22.73
N TYR A 131 15.13 3.70 -21.87
CA TYR A 131 16.00 2.70 -21.25
C TYR A 131 15.82 1.34 -21.92
N GLU A 132 16.93 0.68 -22.19
CA GLU A 132 16.97 -0.77 -22.40
C GLU A 132 17.01 -1.46 -21.05
N TYR A 133 16.61 -2.71 -21.02
CA TYR A 133 16.71 -3.56 -19.83
C TYR A 133 17.24 -4.95 -20.18
N VAL A 134 17.78 -5.62 -19.17
CA VAL A 134 18.27 -6.99 -19.29
C VAL A 134 17.69 -7.80 -18.13
N GLU A 135 17.17 -8.99 -18.44
CA GLU A 135 16.70 -9.93 -17.42
C GLU A 135 17.88 -10.47 -16.64
N ALA A 136 17.82 -10.35 -15.32
CA ALA A 136 18.86 -10.73 -14.36
C ALA A 136 18.34 -11.70 -13.29
N GLY A 137 17.49 -12.63 -13.69
CA GLY A 137 16.99 -13.73 -12.87
C GLY A 137 16.48 -13.30 -11.50
N LEU A 138 17.04 -13.89 -10.44
CA LEU A 138 16.72 -13.53 -9.04
C LEU A 138 17.63 -12.41 -8.50
N GLY A 139 18.56 -11.90 -9.30
CA GLY A 139 19.49 -10.83 -8.89
C GLY A 139 20.63 -11.31 -8.00
N ARG A 140 20.99 -12.59 -8.05
CA ARG A 140 22.18 -13.14 -7.41
C ARG A 140 23.42 -12.72 -8.17
N GLU A 141 24.58 -12.77 -7.54
CA GLU A 141 25.85 -12.44 -8.19
C GLU A 141 26.09 -13.24 -9.47
N GLU A 142 25.80 -14.54 -9.43
CA GLU A 142 25.92 -15.43 -10.57
C GLU A 142 24.97 -15.12 -11.74
N ASP A 143 23.81 -14.55 -11.46
CA ASP A 143 22.82 -14.19 -12.49
C ASP A 143 23.33 -13.07 -13.39
N PHE A 144 24.29 -12.26 -12.93
CA PHE A 144 24.88 -11.16 -13.67
C PHE A 144 26.15 -11.51 -14.46
N ALA A 145 26.78 -12.66 -14.21
CA ALA A 145 28.13 -12.98 -14.66
C ALA A 145 28.36 -12.88 -16.17
N LYS A 146 27.30 -13.01 -16.98
CA LYS A 146 27.39 -12.98 -18.46
C LYS A 146 26.55 -11.86 -19.09
N LEU A 147 26.06 -10.92 -18.27
CA LEU A 147 25.18 -9.86 -18.70
C LEU A 147 25.95 -8.54 -18.87
N ASP A 148 25.66 -7.81 -19.94
CA ASP A 148 26.06 -6.42 -20.10
C ASP A 148 24.91 -5.49 -19.69
N LEU A 149 25.03 -4.92 -18.50
CA LEU A 149 24.08 -3.99 -17.92
C LEU A 149 24.53 -2.53 -18.03
N THR A 150 25.65 -2.26 -18.72
CA THR A 150 26.18 -0.90 -18.86
C THR A 150 25.16 0.04 -19.47
N GLY A 151 24.67 1.00 -18.69
CA GLY A 151 23.68 2.00 -19.10
C GLY A 151 22.24 1.46 -19.23
N LYS A 152 21.98 0.23 -18.79
CA LYS A 152 20.67 -0.43 -18.89
C LYS A 152 20.02 -0.61 -17.52
N LEU A 153 18.74 -0.98 -17.51
CA LEU A 153 18.04 -1.37 -16.29
C LEU A 153 18.18 -2.89 -16.08
N ALA A 154 18.24 -3.32 -14.84
CA ALA A 154 18.16 -4.73 -14.50
C ALA A 154 16.70 -5.11 -14.23
N LEU A 155 16.16 -6.09 -14.96
CA LEU A 155 14.85 -6.68 -14.68
C LEU A 155 15.05 -7.91 -13.79
N ILE A 156 14.56 -7.87 -12.56
CA ILE A 156 14.87 -8.84 -11.51
C ILE A 156 13.58 -9.39 -10.89
N GLN A 157 13.50 -10.69 -10.74
CA GLN A 157 12.38 -11.32 -10.04
C GLN A 157 12.51 -11.21 -8.52
N ARG A 158 11.43 -10.93 -7.84
CA ARG A 158 11.32 -11.03 -6.37
C ARG A 158 11.56 -12.48 -5.91
N GLY A 159 12.16 -12.66 -4.73
CA GLY A 159 12.40 -13.97 -4.09
C GLY A 159 13.87 -14.20 -3.75
N ALA A 160 14.14 -15.17 -2.91
CA ALA A 160 15.45 -15.65 -2.43
C ALA A 160 16.36 -14.64 -1.72
N MET A 161 16.28 -13.35 -2.01
CA MET A 161 17.15 -12.30 -1.46
C MET A 161 16.32 -11.06 -1.11
N ASN A 162 16.84 -10.21 -0.23
CA ASN A 162 16.23 -8.92 0.04
C ASN A 162 16.42 -7.94 -1.14
N PHE A 163 15.60 -6.89 -1.17
CA PHE A 163 15.61 -5.92 -2.27
C PHE A 163 16.92 -5.17 -2.38
N SER A 164 17.50 -4.77 -1.25
CA SER A 164 18.78 -4.04 -1.23
C SER A 164 19.90 -4.83 -1.88
N GLU A 165 20.01 -6.12 -1.61
CA GLU A 165 21.06 -6.96 -2.22
C GLU A 165 20.88 -7.08 -3.73
N LYS A 166 19.66 -7.27 -4.22
CA LYS A 166 19.36 -7.30 -5.66
C LYS A 166 19.79 -6.01 -6.37
N ILE A 167 19.43 -4.87 -5.79
CA ILE A 167 19.74 -3.54 -6.35
C ILE A 167 21.25 -3.27 -6.31
N LYS A 168 21.93 -3.61 -5.20
CA LYS A 168 23.38 -3.48 -5.08
C LYS A 168 24.14 -4.34 -6.08
N ASN A 169 23.70 -5.58 -6.28
CA ASN A 169 24.28 -6.46 -7.29
C ASN A 169 24.10 -5.90 -8.71
N ALA A 170 22.90 -5.43 -9.05
CA ALA A 170 22.63 -4.80 -10.33
C ALA A 170 23.54 -3.59 -10.57
N ARG A 171 23.70 -2.70 -9.58
CA ARG A 171 24.59 -1.54 -9.64
C ARG A 171 26.05 -1.96 -9.82
N LYS A 172 26.51 -2.94 -9.07
CA LYS A 172 27.90 -3.48 -9.17
C LYS A 172 28.22 -3.95 -10.59
N HIS A 173 27.23 -4.48 -11.30
CA HIS A 173 27.36 -4.95 -12.69
C HIS A 173 26.98 -3.90 -13.74
N GLY A 174 26.93 -2.61 -13.36
CA GLY A 174 26.78 -1.48 -14.29
C GLY A 174 25.37 -1.05 -14.63
N ALA A 175 24.35 -1.62 -13.97
CA ALA A 175 22.98 -1.16 -14.15
C ALA A 175 22.81 0.28 -13.66
N VAL A 176 22.03 1.07 -14.40
CA VAL A 176 21.69 2.46 -14.04
C VAL A 176 20.38 2.56 -13.27
N GLY A 177 19.66 1.45 -13.12
CA GLY A 177 18.45 1.32 -12.32
C GLY A 177 17.96 -0.13 -12.28
N ALA A 178 16.97 -0.41 -11.44
CA ALA A 178 16.42 -1.75 -11.28
C ALA A 178 14.88 -1.76 -11.35
N LEU A 179 14.34 -2.71 -12.10
CA LEU A 179 12.93 -3.07 -12.14
C LEU A 179 12.77 -4.40 -11.40
N ILE A 180 12.13 -4.39 -10.24
CA ILE A 180 11.88 -5.61 -9.50
C ILE A 180 10.42 -5.99 -9.69
N TYR A 181 10.15 -7.17 -10.24
CA TYR A 181 8.79 -7.64 -10.46
C TYR A 181 8.39 -8.73 -9.47
N ASN A 182 7.09 -8.77 -9.15
CA ASN A 182 6.57 -9.73 -8.20
C ASN A 182 6.66 -11.17 -8.74
N ASN A 183 6.84 -12.13 -7.85
CA ASN A 183 6.83 -13.57 -8.18
C ASN A 183 5.46 -14.23 -7.98
N VAL A 184 4.51 -13.49 -7.38
CA VAL A 184 3.11 -13.91 -7.16
C VAL A 184 2.17 -12.83 -7.70
N GLU A 185 0.93 -13.20 -8.00
CA GLU A 185 -0.11 -12.23 -8.33
C GLU A 185 -0.44 -11.38 -7.09
N GLY A 186 -0.88 -10.16 -7.29
CA GLY A 186 -1.26 -9.23 -6.25
C GLY A 186 -0.75 -7.81 -6.50
N ALA A 187 -1.08 -6.92 -5.59
CA ALA A 187 -0.72 -5.51 -5.65
C ALA A 187 0.80 -5.28 -5.60
N ASN A 188 1.22 -4.12 -6.12
CA ASN A 188 2.59 -3.66 -5.95
C ASN A 188 2.89 -3.40 -4.46
N ILE A 189 4.07 -3.79 -4.03
CA ILE A 189 4.52 -3.60 -2.65
C ILE A 189 5.54 -2.46 -2.54
N ASN A 190 5.64 -1.87 -1.36
CA ASN A 190 6.67 -0.91 -1.05
C ASN A 190 7.95 -1.67 -0.64
N MET A 191 9.04 -1.42 -1.36
CA MET A 191 10.32 -2.03 -1.07
C MET A 191 11.03 -1.31 0.08
N ALA A 192 11.40 -2.03 1.13
CA ALA A 192 12.35 -1.53 2.12
C ALA A 192 13.77 -1.74 1.60
N ILE A 193 14.54 -0.65 1.44
CA ILE A 193 15.90 -0.67 0.93
C ILE A 193 16.85 0.12 1.83
N ASP A 194 18.13 -0.28 1.85
CA ASP A 194 19.19 0.40 2.59
C ASP A 194 19.83 1.56 1.78
N ASP A 195 20.66 2.38 2.42
CA ASP A 195 21.25 3.56 1.81
C ASP A 195 22.18 3.24 0.63
N GLU A 196 22.82 2.07 0.60
CA GLU A 196 23.63 1.67 -0.55
C GLU A 196 22.78 1.30 -1.77
N ALA A 197 21.59 0.76 -1.56
CA ALA A 197 20.64 0.47 -2.63
C ALA A 197 19.97 1.73 -3.19
N LYS A 198 19.84 2.80 -2.39
CA LYS A 198 19.29 4.10 -2.85
C LYS A 198 20.15 4.80 -3.91
N LYS A 199 21.39 4.40 -4.12
CA LYS A 199 22.33 5.05 -5.05
C LYS A 199 21.98 4.90 -6.53
N ILE A 200 21.09 3.97 -6.88
CA ILE A 200 20.45 3.90 -8.19
C ILE A 200 18.93 3.83 -8.02
N PRO A 201 18.14 4.40 -8.94
CA PRO A 201 16.68 4.32 -8.86
C PRO A 201 16.20 2.89 -9.05
N SER A 202 15.14 2.53 -8.33
CA SER A 202 14.51 1.22 -8.47
C SER A 202 13.01 1.31 -8.33
N VAL A 203 12.28 0.44 -9.00
CA VAL A 203 10.82 0.33 -8.90
C VAL A 203 10.38 -1.10 -8.74
N PHE A 204 9.21 -1.27 -8.10
CA PHE A 204 8.52 -2.54 -7.98
C PHE A 204 7.30 -2.54 -8.90
N ILE A 205 7.14 -3.63 -9.67
CA ILE A 205 6.04 -3.82 -10.61
C ILE A 205 5.36 -5.18 -10.39
N SER A 206 4.16 -5.33 -10.93
CA SER A 206 3.40 -6.57 -10.85
C SER A 206 4.11 -7.74 -11.56
N LYS A 207 3.73 -8.96 -11.21
CA LYS A 207 4.20 -10.17 -11.91
C LYS A 207 3.83 -10.13 -13.39
N GLN A 208 2.59 -9.76 -13.71
CA GLN A 208 2.11 -9.66 -15.10
C GLN A 208 3.00 -8.75 -15.95
N TYR A 209 3.40 -7.59 -15.43
CA TYR A 209 4.29 -6.67 -16.15
C TYR A 209 5.70 -7.21 -16.30
N GLY A 210 6.24 -7.84 -15.26
CA GLY A 210 7.54 -8.49 -15.33
C GLY A 210 7.59 -9.58 -16.41
N GLU A 211 6.61 -10.45 -16.44
CA GLU A 211 6.51 -11.51 -17.47
C GLU A 211 6.30 -10.92 -18.87
N ALA A 212 5.54 -9.85 -19.01
CA ALA A 212 5.39 -9.15 -20.29
C ALA A 212 6.73 -8.57 -20.78
N LEU A 213 7.51 -7.97 -19.90
CA LEU A 213 8.84 -7.45 -20.26
C LEU A 213 9.81 -8.57 -20.63
N LYS A 214 9.75 -9.75 -20.00
CA LYS A 214 10.56 -10.92 -20.37
C LYS A 214 10.24 -11.46 -21.76
N SER A 215 8.99 -11.34 -22.20
CA SER A 215 8.53 -11.89 -23.46
C SER A 215 9.01 -11.13 -24.70
N GLY A 216 9.60 -9.94 -24.54
CA GLY A 216 9.99 -9.10 -25.65
C GLY A 216 11.19 -8.19 -25.37
N LYS A 217 11.54 -7.39 -26.35
CA LYS A 217 12.57 -6.35 -26.24
C LYS A 217 11.91 -4.99 -26.45
N TYR A 218 11.61 -4.33 -25.34
CA TYR A 218 10.92 -3.06 -25.33
C TYR A 218 11.86 -1.95 -24.84
N LYS A 219 11.39 -0.71 -24.92
CA LYS A 219 12.04 0.45 -24.28
C LYS A 219 11.16 0.96 -23.17
N ILE A 220 11.75 1.39 -22.09
CA ILE A 220 11.06 1.90 -20.90
C ILE A 220 11.31 3.40 -20.78
N ILE A 221 10.26 4.17 -20.53
CA ILE A 221 10.32 5.62 -20.43
C ILE A 221 9.59 6.07 -19.17
N PHE A 222 10.31 6.75 -18.28
CA PHE A 222 9.75 7.41 -17.10
C PHE A 222 9.44 8.87 -17.43
N ASN A 223 8.20 9.30 -17.21
CA ASN A 223 7.72 10.64 -17.57
C ASN A 223 6.97 11.37 -16.44
N ASP A 224 7.07 10.88 -15.20
CA ASP A 224 6.29 11.35 -14.03
C ASP A 224 4.78 11.40 -14.33
N LYS A 225 4.30 10.50 -15.15
CA LYS A 225 2.88 10.41 -15.49
C LYS A 225 2.12 9.66 -14.42
N MET A 226 0.92 10.14 -14.16
CA MET A 226 -0.08 9.45 -13.37
C MET A 226 -1.15 8.89 -14.30
N ASP A 227 -1.68 7.73 -13.97
CA ASP A 227 -2.78 7.10 -14.70
C ASP A 227 -3.91 6.78 -13.72
N ASN A 228 -5.14 7.00 -14.17
CA ASN A 228 -6.33 6.67 -13.39
C ASN A 228 -6.90 5.35 -13.89
N ARG A 229 -7.01 4.38 -12.99
CA ARG A 229 -7.49 3.04 -13.33
C ARG A 229 -8.68 2.63 -12.49
N PRO A 230 -9.63 1.90 -13.07
CA PRO A 230 -10.61 1.19 -12.25
C PRO A 230 -9.88 0.27 -11.27
N SER A 231 -10.37 0.21 -10.05
CA SER A 231 -9.89 -0.76 -9.06
C SER A 231 -10.63 -2.07 -9.22
N ASP A 232 -9.93 -3.18 -9.33
CA ASP A 232 -10.54 -4.52 -9.41
C ASP A 232 -11.25 -4.91 -8.10
N VAL A 233 -10.90 -4.25 -7.01
CA VAL A 233 -11.49 -4.43 -5.68
C VAL A 233 -12.38 -3.26 -5.27
N ALA A 234 -12.86 -2.48 -6.25
CA ALA A 234 -13.73 -1.33 -6.03
C ALA A 234 -14.94 -1.66 -5.16
N ASN A 235 -15.21 -0.82 -4.15
CA ASN A 235 -16.31 -0.95 -3.20
C ASN A 235 -16.27 -2.23 -2.33
N GLN A 236 -15.21 -3.01 -2.34
CA GLN A 236 -14.99 -4.07 -1.37
C GLN A 236 -14.36 -3.48 -0.11
N LEU A 237 -14.61 -4.08 1.05
CA LEU A 237 -13.89 -3.70 2.26
C LEU A 237 -12.39 -3.87 2.03
N SER A 238 -11.60 -2.91 2.52
CA SER A 238 -10.15 -3.02 2.44
C SER A 238 -9.66 -4.20 3.28
N ASP A 239 -8.70 -4.96 2.77
CA ASP A 239 -8.19 -6.18 3.41
C ASP A 239 -7.71 -5.95 4.85
N PHE A 240 -7.23 -4.76 5.14
CA PHE A 240 -6.75 -4.39 6.46
C PHE A 240 -7.84 -3.89 7.41
N SER A 241 -9.03 -3.49 6.89
CA SER A 241 -10.05 -2.83 7.72
C SER A 241 -10.58 -3.73 8.81
N SER A 242 -10.59 -3.23 10.04
CA SER A 242 -11.32 -3.89 11.13
C SER A 242 -12.83 -3.80 10.89
N TRP A 243 -13.56 -4.87 11.21
CA TRP A 243 -15.00 -4.97 11.06
C TRP A 243 -15.61 -5.97 12.04
N GLY A 244 -16.91 -6.08 12.03
CA GLY A 244 -17.64 -6.97 12.89
C GLY A 244 -18.28 -6.26 14.08
N VAL A 245 -18.85 -7.02 15.00
CA VAL A 245 -19.33 -6.50 16.27
C VAL A 245 -18.13 -6.21 17.21
N THR A 246 -18.33 -5.35 18.18
CA THR A 246 -17.35 -5.16 19.25
C THR A 246 -17.32 -6.39 20.16
N THR A 247 -16.29 -6.53 20.99
CA THR A 247 -16.17 -7.65 21.94
C THR A 247 -17.29 -7.70 22.98
N ASP A 248 -17.96 -6.58 23.24
CA ASP A 248 -19.13 -6.45 24.09
C ASP A 248 -20.47 -6.50 23.32
N GLY A 249 -20.44 -6.91 22.05
CA GLY A 249 -21.61 -7.21 21.24
C GLY A 249 -22.32 -6.00 20.60
N GLN A 250 -21.71 -4.83 20.58
CA GLN A 250 -22.27 -3.67 19.90
C GLN A 250 -22.02 -3.73 18.39
N LEU A 251 -22.95 -3.19 17.60
CA LEU A 251 -22.80 -3.08 16.16
C LEU A 251 -21.86 -1.92 15.81
N LYS A 252 -20.65 -2.24 15.38
CA LYS A 252 -19.61 -1.34 14.86
C LYS A 252 -18.87 -2.07 13.72
N PRO A 253 -18.30 -1.37 12.74
CA PRO A 253 -18.30 0.08 12.49
C PRO A 253 -19.69 0.61 12.09
N ASP A 254 -19.90 1.93 12.20
CA ASP A 254 -21.15 2.59 11.83
C ASP A 254 -21.24 2.84 10.33
N VAL A 255 -20.13 3.19 9.71
CA VAL A 255 -20.04 3.54 8.28
C VAL A 255 -18.73 3.02 7.67
N THR A 256 -18.68 3.00 6.34
CA THR A 256 -17.44 2.80 5.59
C THR A 256 -17.14 4.04 4.75
N ALA A 257 -15.87 4.35 4.60
CA ALA A 257 -15.40 5.43 3.74
C ALA A 257 -14.20 4.97 2.88
N PRO A 258 -13.97 5.58 1.72
CA PRO A 258 -12.80 5.29 0.90
C PRO A 258 -11.50 5.51 1.68
N GLY A 259 -10.64 4.49 1.72
CA GLY A 259 -9.37 4.50 2.48
C GLY A 259 -8.36 3.47 1.99
N GLY A 260 -8.75 2.62 1.02
CA GLY A 260 -7.90 1.60 0.41
C GLY A 260 -7.56 1.87 -1.04
#